data_01e4be5c6e22f9bfe1218b622d0a888c
#
_entry.id   01e4be5c6e22f9bfe1218b622d0a888c
#
_cell.length_a   1.000
_cell.length_b   1.000
_cell.length_c   1.000
_cell.angle_alpha   90.00
_cell.angle_beta   90.00
_cell.angle_gamma   90.00
#
_symmetry.space_group_name_H-M   'P 1'
#
loop_
_entity.id
_entity.type
_entity.pdbx_description
1 polymer ?
#
loop_
_entity_poly.entity_id
_entity_poly.type
_entity_poly.pdbx_seq_one_letter_code
_entity_poly.pdbx_strand_id
1 'polypeptide(L)'
;ALCVGLAALFATDADALVVTGATSVGPEDLMPRLLSGTGSLDLHGLAVRPASPTGLGRAPDGRPVLLLPGNPVSCLCAYELLVGPLLRALGGRPDPWSFPHRVVDRELARKLTSKVGRTDFVRVRLDDDGRAVPLATSGASNLSSTVVADGFVLVDADSEGAAPGERVRVHLFDDRP
;
A
#
# COMPACT_ATOMS: atom_id res chain seq x y z
N ALA A 1 -1.73 20.43 -18.62
CA ALA A 1 -1.82 18.98 -18.95
C ALA A 1 -2.51 18.20 -17.79
N LEU A 2 -2.04 18.26 -16.54
CA LEU A 2 -2.59 17.51 -15.40
C LEU A 2 -4.07 17.87 -15.10
N CYS A 3 -4.44 19.16 -15.15
CA CYS A 3 -5.84 19.58 -14.94
C CYS A 3 -6.78 19.01 -16.01
N VAL A 4 -6.33 18.94 -17.26
CA VAL A 4 -7.13 18.35 -18.36
C VAL A 4 -7.29 16.84 -18.14
N GLY A 5 -6.22 16.16 -17.68
CA GLY A 5 -6.27 14.73 -17.37
C GLY A 5 -7.24 14.42 -16.23
N LEU A 6 -7.24 15.22 -15.15
CA LEU A 6 -8.16 15.02 -14.03
C LEU A 6 -9.62 15.27 -14.43
N ALA A 7 -9.88 16.33 -15.22
CA ALA A 7 -11.22 16.60 -15.75
C ALA A 7 -11.73 15.46 -16.65
N ALA A 8 -10.85 14.88 -17.46
CA ALA A 8 -11.19 13.72 -18.29
C ALA A 8 -11.54 12.49 -17.44
N LEU A 9 -10.80 12.26 -16.34
CA LEU A 9 -11.13 11.19 -15.39
C LEU A 9 -12.48 11.40 -14.72
N PHE A 10 -12.81 12.64 -14.31
CA PHE A 10 -14.11 12.94 -13.72
C PHE A 10 -15.28 12.76 -14.70
N ALA A 11 -15.02 12.86 -16.01
CA ALA A 11 -16.02 12.64 -17.05
C ALA A 11 -16.30 11.15 -17.35
N THR A 12 -15.56 10.21 -16.74
CA THR A 12 -15.84 8.78 -16.90
C THR A 12 -17.01 8.34 -16.02
N ASP A 13 -17.59 7.17 -16.32
CA ASP A 13 -18.64 6.51 -15.54
C ASP A 13 -18.08 5.49 -14.51
N ALA A 14 -16.77 5.55 -14.23
CA ALA A 14 -16.12 4.66 -13.26
C ALA A 14 -16.63 4.92 -11.83
N ASP A 15 -16.81 3.87 -11.02
CA ASP A 15 -17.28 3.94 -9.63
C ASP A 15 -16.23 4.52 -8.66
N ALA A 16 -14.96 4.47 -9.04
CA ALA A 16 -13.83 5.01 -8.28
C ALA A 16 -12.70 5.43 -9.21
N LEU A 17 -11.87 6.36 -8.76
CA LEU A 17 -10.72 6.84 -9.51
C LEU A 17 -9.43 6.54 -8.74
N VAL A 18 -8.44 6.01 -9.44
CA VAL A 18 -7.11 5.74 -8.88
C VAL A 18 -6.08 6.50 -9.72
N VAL A 19 -5.33 7.37 -9.08
CA VAL A 19 -4.28 8.18 -9.71
C VAL A 19 -2.93 7.81 -9.11
N THR A 20 -1.95 7.52 -9.94
CA THR A 20 -0.59 7.19 -9.51
C THR A 20 0.40 8.27 -9.91
N GLY A 21 1.29 8.64 -8.98
CA GLY A 21 2.32 9.67 -9.20
C GLY A 21 1.84 11.09 -8.94
N ALA A 22 2.79 12.01 -8.79
CA ALA A 22 2.57 13.41 -8.45
C ALA A 22 1.71 13.62 -7.18
N THR A 23 1.83 12.72 -6.21
CA THR A 23 0.95 12.59 -5.03
C THR A 23 1.65 12.86 -3.70
N SER A 24 2.96 13.19 -3.72
CA SER A 24 3.72 13.46 -2.50
C SER A 24 3.54 14.91 -2.01
N VAL A 25 4.44 15.38 -1.16
CA VAL A 25 4.40 16.73 -0.58
C VAL A 25 5.35 17.72 -1.27
N GLY A 26 6.02 17.30 -2.34
CA GLY A 26 6.94 18.15 -3.11
C GLY A 26 6.19 19.23 -3.90
N PRO A 27 6.88 20.30 -4.32
CA PRO A 27 6.26 21.38 -5.08
C PRO A 27 5.75 20.94 -6.45
N GLU A 28 6.27 19.85 -6.99
CA GLU A 28 5.86 19.25 -8.27
C GLU A 28 4.72 18.22 -8.11
N ASP A 29 4.37 17.87 -6.87
CA ASP A 29 3.31 16.93 -6.55
C ASP A 29 1.95 17.67 -6.53
N LEU A 30 1.41 17.88 -7.73
CA LEU A 30 0.25 18.75 -7.93
C LEU A 30 -1.10 18.07 -7.62
N MET A 31 -1.17 16.74 -7.59
CA MET A 31 -2.44 16.02 -7.50
C MET A 31 -3.23 16.30 -6.20
N PRO A 32 -2.60 16.40 -5.00
CA PRO A 32 -3.34 16.75 -3.80
C PRO A 32 -4.01 18.13 -3.89
N ARG A 33 -3.30 19.11 -4.45
CA ARG A 33 -3.82 20.48 -4.64
C ARG A 33 -4.93 20.52 -5.67
N LEU A 34 -4.79 19.80 -6.78
CA LEU A 34 -5.81 19.75 -7.83
C LEU A 34 -7.09 19.09 -7.30
N LEU A 35 -6.97 17.98 -6.57
CA LEU A 35 -8.13 17.32 -5.99
C LEU A 35 -8.83 18.21 -4.95
N SER A 36 -8.08 18.88 -4.08
CA SER A 36 -8.64 19.83 -3.11
C SER A 36 -9.37 21.02 -3.78
N GLY A 37 -8.93 21.43 -4.97
CA GLY A 37 -9.52 22.56 -5.70
C GLY A 37 -10.72 22.20 -6.57
N THR A 38 -10.90 20.92 -6.90
CA THR A 38 -11.98 20.45 -7.80
C THR A 38 -12.99 19.54 -7.11
N GLY A 39 -12.62 18.87 -6.05
CA GLY A 39 -13.42 17.98 -5.22
C GLY A 39 -13.06 18.16 -3.75
N SER A 40 -12.77 17.08 -3.04
CA SER A 40 -12.20 17.13 -1.68
C SER A 40 -10.98 16.23 -1.54
N LEU A 41 -10.06 16.64 -0.68
CA LEU A 41 -8.96 15.80 -0.20
C LEU A 41 -9.21 15.54 1.30
N ASP A 42 -9.71 14.36 1.62
CA ASP A 42 -10.16 14.00 2.97
C ASP A 42 -8.98 13.57 3.85
N LEU A 43 -7.97 12.92 3.23
CA LEU A 43 -6.76 12.45 3.89
C LEU A 43 -5.56 12.55 2.93
N HIS A 44 -4.42 13.02 3.43
CA HIS A 44 -3.16 12.97 2.70
C HIS A 44 -2.00 12.65 3.66
N GLY A 45 -1.31 11.56 3.36
CA GLY A 45 -0.27 11.00 4.21
C GLY A 45 -0.80 9.90 5.15
N LEU A 46 -0.18 8.73 5.06
CA LEU A 46 -0.46 7.59 5.93
C LEU A 46 0.74 7.31 6.84
N ALA A 47 0.45 6.92 8.08
CA ALA A 47 1.47 6.38 8.97
C ALA A 47 1.82 4.93 8.58
N VAL A 48 2.19 4.72 7.32
CA VAL A 48 2.57 3.43 6.73
C VAL A 48 3.86 3.55 5.93
N ARG A 49 4.69 2.53 5.95
CA ARG A 49 5.91 2.47 5.14
C ARG A 49 6.06 1.11 4.45
N PRO A 50 6.36 1.08 3.12
CA PRO A 50 6.22 2.21 2.18
C PRO A 50 4.74 2.56 2.01
N ALA A 51 4.40 3.59 1.28
CA ALA A 51 3.05 4.11 0.98
C ALA A 51 2.67 5.41 1.72
N SER A 52 3.61 5.99 2.49
CA SER A 52 3.34 7.21 3.24
C SER A 52 2.65 8.33 2.44
N PRO A 53 3.02 8.67 1.17
CA PRO A 53 2.37 9.78 0.46
C PRO A 53 1.04 9.41 -0.22
N THR A 54 0.29 8.48 0.33
CA THR A 54 -1.02 8.12 -0.19
C THR A 54 -2.08 9.14 0.25
N GLY A 55 -3.00 9.46 -0.66
CA GLY A 55 -4.13 10.35 -0.39
C GLY A 55 -5.47 9.68 -0.69
N LEU A 56 -6.52 10.17 -0.03
CA LEU A 56 -7.90 9.77 -0.23
C LEU A 56 -8.76 11.04 -0.29
N GLY A 57 -9.67 11.09 -1.23
CA GLY A 57 -10.60 12.19 -1.38
C GLY A 57 -11.79 11.82 -2.25
N ARG A 58 -12.47 12.82 -2.77
CA ARG A 58 -13.68 12.66 -3.58
C ARG A 58 -13.64 13.54 -4.81
N ALA A 59 -14.15 13.01 -5.90
CA ALA A 59 -14.49 13.78 -7.09
C ALA A 59 -15.69 14.73 -6.81
N PRO A 60 -15.97 15.72 -7.68
CA PRO A 60 -17.10 16.63 -7.50
C PRO A 60 -18.46 15.95 -7.37
N ASP A 61 -18.61 14.76 -7.94
CA ASP A 61 -19.83 13.94 -7.89
C ASP A 61 -19.87 12.98 -6.68
N GLY A 62 -18.87 13.04 -5.79
CA GLY A 62 -18.78 12.25 -4.56
C GLY A 62 -18.08 10.89 -4.71
N ARG A 63 -17.70 10.47 -5.93
CA ARG A 63 -16.96 9.23 -6.15
C ARG A 63 -15.61 9.24 -5.44
N PRO A 64 -15.14 8.11 -4.87
CA PRO A 64 -13.85 8.05 -4.22
C PRO A 64 -12.69 8.25 -5.22
N VAL A 65 -11.69 9.01 -4.78
CA VAL A 65 -10.44 9.23 -5.51
C VAL A 65 -9.28 8.83 -4.61
N LEU A 66 -8.45 7.89 -5.07
CA LEU A 66 -7.24 7.49 -4.37
C LEU A 66 -6.02 8.02 -5.11
N LEU A 67 -5.13 8.67 -4.37
CA LEU A 67 -3.86 9.19 -4.84
C LEU A 67 -2.76 8.24 -4.36
N LEU A 68 -2.13 7.49 -5.26
CA LEU A 68 -1.09 6.52 -4.94
C LEU A 68 0.30 7.05 -5.26
N PRO A 69 1.31 6.70 -4.45
CA PRO A 69 2.69 7.08 -4.72
C PRO A 69 3.16 6.61 -6.10
N GLY A 70 3.98 7.43 -6.77
CA GLY A 70 4.60 7.07 -8.05
C GLY A 70 5.71 6.02 -7.93
N ASN A 71 6.31 5.84 -6.75
CA ASN A 71 7.28 4.77 -6.49
C ASN A 71 6.60 3.40 -6.52
N PRO A 72 7.02 2.45 -7.38
CA PRO A 72 6.29 1.22 -7.64
C PRO A 72 5.96 0.40 -6.40
N VAL A 73 6.93 0.21 -5.51
CA VAL A 73 6.71 -0.57 -4.28
C VAL A 73 5.74 0.13 -3.34
N SER A 74 5.83 1.46 -3.21
CA SER A 74 4.88 2.24 -2.41
C SER A 74 3.48 2.20 -3.00
N CYS A 75 3.36 2.22 -4.32
CA CYS A 75 2.10 2.09 -5.04
C CYS A 75 1.44 0.73 -4.77
N LEU A 76 2.21 -0.37 -4.87
CA LEU A 76 1.71 -1.72 -4.59
C LEU A 76 1.26 -1.88 -3.13
N CYS A 77 2.03 -1.35 -2.18
CA CYS A 77 1.63 -1.38 -0.77
C CYS A 77 0.35 -0.57 -0.52
N ALA A 78 0.22 0.62 -1.14
CA ALA A 78 -0.99 1.42 -1.05
C ALA A 78 -2.19 0.72 -1.71
N TYR A 79 -1.96 0.00 -2.81
CA TYR A 79 -2.97 -0.84 -3.44
C TYR A 79 -3.48 -1.92 -2.48
N GLU A 80 -2.60 -2.70 -1.87
CA GLU A 80 -2.97 -3.77 -0.93
C GLU A 80 -3.77 -3.24 0.26
N LEU A 81 -3.38 -2.08 0.79
CA LEU A 81 -3.97 -1.52 2.01
C LEU A 81 -5.28 -0.76 1.77
N LEU A 82 -5.48 -0.15 0.60
CA LEU A 82 -6.61 0.76 0.34
C LEU A 82 -7.39 0.43 -0.93
N VAL A 83 -6.72 0.31 -2.08
CA VAL A 83 -7.43 0.13 -3.35
C VAL A 83 -8.07 -1.25 -3.42
N GLY A 84 -7.36 -2.28 -3.02
CA GLY A 84 -7.88 -3.65 -2.96
C GLY A 84 -9.14 -3.76 -2.10
N PRO A 85 -9.13 -3.27 -0.83
CA PRO A 85 -10.33 -3.17 -0.02
C PRO A 85 -11.48 -2.39 -0.67
N LEU A 86 -11.20 -1.22 -1.26
CA LEU A 86 -12.22 -0.44 -1.95
C LEU A 86 -12.87 -1.23 -3.11
N LEU A 87 -12.06 -1.87 -3.95
CA LEU A 87 -12.57 -2.66 -5.08
C LEU A 87 -13.41 -3.85 -4.59
N ARG A 88 -13.00 -4.51 -3.50
CA ARG A 88 -13.80 -5.57 -2.88
C ARG A 88 -15.11 -5.06 -2.32
N ALA A 89 -15.10 -3.87 -1.70
CA ALA A 89 -16.32 -3.22 -1.20
C ALA A 89 -17.28 -2.85 -2.33
N LEU A 90 -16.78 -2.23 -3.40
CA LEU A 90 -17.57 -1.91 -4.60
C LEU A 90 -18.10 -3.18 -5.29
N GLY A 91 -17.33 -4.26 -5.27
CA GLY A 91 -17.76 -5.58 -5.74
C GLY A 91 -18.69 -6.35 -4.80
N GLY A 92 -19.15 -5.73 -3.70
CA GLY A 92 -20.14 -6.31 -2.77
C GLY A 92 -19.58 -7.42 -1.86
N ARG A 93 -18.27 -7.49 -1.64
CA ARG A 93 -17.71 -8.47 -0.69
C ARG A 93 -18.09 -8.14 0.75
N PRO A 94 -18.52 -9.14 1.56
CA PRO A 94 -19.01 -8.89 2.92
C PRO A 94 -17.89 -8.44 3.88
N ASP A 95 -16.64 -8.83 3.64
CA ASP A 95 -15.48 -8.41 4.41
C ASP A 95 -14.39 -7.86 3.47
N PRO A 96 -14.54 -6.61 3.02
CA PRO A 96 -13.62 -6.03 2.04
C PRO A 96 -12.24 -5.71 2.62
N TRP A 97 -12.11 -5.54 3.93
CA TRP A 97 -10.85 -5.19 4.60
C TRP A 97 -9.98 -6.40 4.92
N SER A 98 -10.54 -7.60 4.88
CA SER A 98 -9.77 -8.82 5.01
C SER A 98 -8.86 -9.00 3.79
N PHE A 99 -7.57 -9.27 4.04
CA PHE A 99 -6.64 -9.58 2.95
C PHE A 99 -7.03 -10.90 2.28
N PRO A 100 -7.02 -10.96 0.92
CA PRO A 100 -7.34 -12.19 0.19
C PRO A 100 -6.23 -13.24 0.25
N HIS A 101 -5.10 -12.89 0.86
CA HIS A 101 -3.90 -13.70 0.92
C HIS A 101 -4.01 -14.81 1.95
N ARG A 102 -3.48 -15.99 1.62
CA ARG A 102 -3.29 -17.06 2.59
C ARG A 102 -2.30 -16.60 3.67
N VAL A 103 -2.66 -16.80 4.93
CA VAL A 103 -1.82 -16.44 6.07
C VAL A 103 -1.15 -17.68 6.63
N VAL A 104 0.16 -17.60 6.83
CA VAL A 104 0.97 -18.65 7.44
C VAL A 104 1.87 -18.07 8.53
N ASP A 105 2.01 -18.81 9.63
CA ASP A 105 2.98 -18.44 10.66
C ASP A 105 4.36 -18.98 10.31
N ARG A 106 5.38 -18.11 10.33
CA ARG A 106 6.76 -18.45 10.03
C ARG A 106 7.71 -17.85 11.05
N GLU A 107 8.80 -18.55 11.34
CA GLU A 107 9.89 -17.99 12.13
C GLU A 107 10.71 -16.99 11.30
N LEU A 108 11.15 -15.91 11.92
CA LEU A 108 12.06 -14.96 11.28
C LEU A 108 13.47 -15.53 11.20
N ALA A 109 14.03 -15.58 10.00
CA ALA A 109 15.44 -15.94 9.80
C ALA A 109 16.41 -14.83 10.23
N ARG A 110 15.96 -13.57 10.19
CA ARG A 110 16.74 -12.37 10.55
C ARG A 110 15.86 -11.36 11.25
N LYS A 111 16.49 -10.45 12.04
CA LYS A 111 15.80 -9.36 12.72
C LYS A 111 14.98 -8.53 11.71
N LEU A 112 13.73 -8.29 12.06
CA LEU A 112 12.84 -7.34 11.41
C LEU A 112 12.79 -6.09 12.29
N THR A 113 13.19 -4.93 11.76
CA THR A 113 13.20 -3.67 12.49
C THR A 113 12.11 -2.75 11.96
N SER A 114 11.31 -2.19 12.86
CA SER A 114 10.31 -1.19 12.58
C SER A 114 10.53 0.06 13.44
N LYS A 115 9.72 1.08 13.22
CA LYS A 115 9.72 2.31 14.00
C LYS A 115 8.33 2.55 14.56
N VAL A 116 8.23 2.69 15.87
CA VAL A 116 6.99 3.06 16.56
C VAL A 116 6.36 4.32 15.96
N GLY A 117 5.04 4.33 15.88
CA GLY A 117 4.23 5.42 15.32
C GLY A 117 3.81 5.23 13.86
N ARG A 118 4.15 4.09 13.24
CA ARG A 118 3.69 3.74 11.89
C ARG A 118 3.64 2.23 11.70
N THR A 119 2.79 1.79 10.80
CA THR A 119 2.78 0.40 10.32
C THR A 119 3.86 0.21 9.25
N ASP A 120 4.69 -0.81 9.36
CA ASP A 120 5.63 -1.19 8.31
C ASP A 120 5.10 -2.41 7.52
N PHE A 121 4.96 -2.25 6.20
CA PHE A 121 4.65 -3.32 5.25
C PHE A 121 5.97 -3.91 4.76
N VAL A 122 6.36 -5.04 5.35
CA VAL A 122 7.67 -5.67 5.10
C VAL A 122 7.52 -6.87 4.19
N ARG A 123 8.09 -6.77 2.99
CA ARG A 123 8.15 -7.92 2.06
C ARG A 123 9.11 -8.96 2.60
N VAL A 124 8.73 -10.22 2.47
CA VAL A 124 9.53 -11.36 2.92
C VAL A 124 9.66 -12.41 1.81
N ARG A 125 10.76 -13.11 1.82
CA ARG A 125 10.95 -14.35 1.08
C ARG A 125 10.99 -15.50 2.08
N LEU A 126 10.50 -16.66 1.71
CA LEU A 126 10.69 -17.89 2.47
C LEU A 126 12.01 -18.55 2.05
N ASP A 127 12.85 -18.91 3.00
CA ASP A 127 14.07 -19.67 2.74
C ASP A 127 13.75 -21.18 2.59
N ASP A 128 14.79 -21.98 2.31
CA ASP A 128 14.66 -23.43 2.09
C ASP A 128 14.17 -24.17 3.35
N ASP A 129 14.34 -23.59 4.54
CA ASP A 129 13.82 -24.10 5.81
C ASP A 129 12.39 -23.59 6.09
N GLY A 130 11.81 -22.80 5.19
CA GLY A 130 10.47 -22.22 5.32
C GLY A 130 10.40 -21.02 6.27
N ARG A 131 11.54 -20.43 6.67
CA ARG A 131 11.59 -19.25 7.54
C ARG A 131 11.41 -17.97 6.74
N ALA A 132 10.81 -16.96 7.35
CA ALA A 132 10.62 -15.65 6.74
C ALA A 132 11.92 -14.83 6.78
N VAL A 133 12.43 -14.47 5.61
CA VAL A 133 13.60 -13.60 5.42
C VAL A 133 13.11 -12.22 5.03
N PRO A 134 13.16 -11.20 5.91
CA PRO A 134 12.81 -9.85 5.56
C PRO A 134 13.68 -9.33 4.41
N LEU A 135 13.04 -8.83 3.37
CA LEU A 135 13.71 -8.13 2.28
C LEU A 135 13.95 -6.67 2.70
N ALA A 136 14.91 -6.00 2.04
CA ALA A 136 15.30 -4.65 2.43
C ALA A 136 14.10 -3.70 2.58
N THR A 137 13.95 -3.09 3.74
CA THR A 137 12.91 -2.12 4.07
C THR A 137 13.19 -0.74 3.49
N SER A 138 14.42 -0.47 3.03
CA SER A 138 14.85 0.75 2.34
C SER A 138 14.80 0.55 0.83
N GLY A 139 14.28 1.54 0.10
CA GLY A 139 14.20 1.50 -1.35
C GLY A 139 12.78 1.28 -1.85
N ALA A 140 11.91 2.27 -1.64
CA ALA A 140 10.53 2.30 -2.14
C ALA A 140 10.42 2.13 -3.67
N SER A 141 11.52 2.37 -4.40
CA SER A 141 11.66 2.22 -5.85
C SER A 141 12.27 0.87 -6.29
N ASN A 142 12.75 0.04 -5.36
CA ASN A 142 13.39 -1.24 -5.71
C ASN A 142 12.34 -2.33 -5.99
N LEU A 143 11.83 -2.36 -7.23
CA LEU A 143 10.81 -3.32 -7.68
C LEU A 143 11.29 -4.77 -7.60
N SER A 144 12.61 -5.04 -7.72
CA SER A 144 13.15 -6.40 -7.64
C SER A 144 12.83 -7.08 -6.30
N SER A 145 12.74 -6.32 -5.21
CA SER A 145 12.34 -6.86 -3.90
C SER A 145 10.88 -7.32 -3.84
N THR A 146 10.02 -6.80 -4.72
CA THR A 146 8.62 -7.24 -4.84
C THR A 146 8.52 -8.50 -5.70
N VAL A 147 9.33 -8.57 -6.76
CA VAL A 147 9.34 -9.73 -7.67
C VAL A 147 9.83 -11.01 -6.98
N VAL A 148 10.80 -10.88 -6.05
CA VAL A 148 11.36 -12.03 -5.33
C VAL A 148 10.66 -12.31 -4.00
N ALA A 149 9.69 -11.50 -3.58
CA ALA A 149 8.95 -11.71 -2.35
C ALA A 149 7.89 -12.80 -2.54
N ASP A 150 7.82 -13.71 -1.58
CA ASP A 150 6.75 -14.70 -1.49
C ASP A 150 5.51 -14.13 -0.77
N GLY A 151 5.70 -13.05 0.01
CA GLY A 151 4.62 -12.42 0.75
C GLY A 151 5.08 -11.19 1.54
N PHE A 152 4.26 -10.82 2.51
CA PHE A 152 4.55 -9.69 3.38
C PHE A 152 4.13 -9.94 4.83
N VAL A 153 4.75 -9.18 5.72
CA VAL A 153 4.39 -9.07 7.15
C VAL A 153 3.97 -7.64 7.41
N LEU A 154 2.88 -7.44 8.15
CA LEU A 154 2.52 -6.14 8.70
C LEU A 154 3.09 -6.06 10.13
N VAL A 155 3.87 -5.02 10.38
CA VAL A 155 4.37 -4.69 11.72
C VAL A 155 3.53 -3.56 12.26
N ASP A 156 2.87 -3.79 13.38
CA ASP A 156 1.96 -2.83 13.99
C ASP A 156 2.69 -1.54 14.42
N ALA A 157 1.93 -0.46 14.50
CA ALA A 157 2.48 0.88 14.76
C ALA A 157 3.06 1.06 16.18
N ASP A 158 2.74 0.20 17.11
CA ASP A 158 3.26 0.16 18.49
C ASP A 158 4.45 -0.79 18.66
N SER A 159 4.90 -1.46 17.58
CA SER A 159 5.99 -2.45 17.58
C SER A 159 7.29 -1.87 17.02
N GLU A 160 8.43 -2.24 17.61
CA GLU A 160 9.76 -1.98 17.08
C GLU A 160 10.24 -3.09 16.11
N GLY A 161 9.39 -4.07 15.83
CA GLY A 161 9.68 -5.22 14.98
C GLY A 161 9.74 -6.53 15.76
N ALA A 162 10.56 -7.48 15.28
CA ALA A 162 10.69 -8.81 15.88
C ALA A 162 12.13 -9.34 15.76
N ALA A 163 12.54 -10.17 16.72
CA ALA A 163 13.86 -10.79 16.76
C ALA A 163 13.93 -12.04 15.84
N PRO A 164 15.13 -12.49 15.46
CA PRO A 164 15.30 -13.78 14.80
C PRO A 164 14.72 -14.92 15.66
N GLY A 165 14.05 -15.88 15.03
CA GLY A 165 13.38 -17.00 15.71
C GLY A 165 11.95 -16.67 16.21
N GLU A 166 11.56 -15.41 16.29
CA GLU A 166 10.18 -15.06 16.61
C GLU A 166 9.23 -15.39 15.45
N ARG A 167 8.00 -15.78 15.79
CA ARG A 167 6.97 -16.10 14.80
C ARG A 167 6.25 -14.86 14.34
N VAL A 168 6.08 -14.75 13.02
CA VAL A 168 5.37 -13.66 12.36
C VAL A 168 4.31 -14.22 11.42
N ARG A 169 3.22 -13.49 11.25
CA ARG A 169 2.18 -13.81 10.26
C ARG A 169 2.60 -13.29 8.89
N VAL A 170 2.80 -14.22 7.96
CA VAL A 170 3.13 -13.91 6.56
C VAL A 170 1.88 -14.05 5.70
N HIS A 171 1.52 -12.98 5.02
CA HIS A 171 0.49 -12.97 3.98
C HIS A 171 1.16 -13.32 2.65
N LEU A 172 0.83 -14.47 2.07
CA LEU A 172 1.44 -14.94 0.83
C LEU A 172 0.78 -14.31 -0.39
N PHE A 173 1.58 -13.81 -1.34
CA PHE A 173 1.08 -13.24 -2.59
C PHE A 173 0.47 -14.28 -3.52
N ASP A 174 1.05 -15.49 -3.53
CA ASP A 174 0.59 -16.61 -4.35
C ASP A 174 0.34 -17.84 -3.48
N ASP A 175 -0.62 -18.66 -3.88
CA ASP A 175 -0.86 -20.01 -3.33
C ASP A 175 0.12 -21.04 -3.92
N ARG A 176 1.41 -20.69 -4.03
CA ARG A 176 2.40 -21.70 -4.39
C ARG A 176 2.50 -22.74 -3.25
N PRO A 177 2.46 -24.02 -3.60
CA PRO A 177 2.55 -25.09 -2.62
C PRO A 177 3.91 -25.10 -1.91
#